data_ec07be50cb63bda5477ddec59100ff6e
#
_entry.id   ec07be50cb63bda5477ddec59100ff6e
#
_cell.length_a   1.000
_cell.length_b   1.000
_cell.length_c   1.000
_cell.angle_alpha   90.00
_cell.angle_beta   90.00
_cell.angle_gamma   90.00
#
_symmetry.space_group_name_H-M   'P 1'
#
loop_
_entity.id
_entity.type
_entity.pdbx_description
1 polymer ?
#
loop_
_entity_poly.entity_id
_entity_poly.type
_entity_poly.pdbx_seq_one_letter_code
_entity_poly.pdbx_strand_id
1 'polypeptide(L)' 'MDREELNEWIRRGPIRSTMNSGDTVDILNREFVTVSSMAAAVLVRCEDGEYRHKVFPLVTMSKVEQLEAAT' A
#
# COMPACT_ATOMS: atom_id res chain seq x y z
N MET A 1 3.63 5.61 -10.04
CA MET A 1 3.65 4.12 -9.97
C MET A 1 2.53 3.57 -10.81
N ASP A 2 2.77 2.57 -11.61
CA ASP A 2 1.69 1.93 -12.34
C ASP A 2 1.16 0.70 -11.59
N ARG A 3 0.00 0.23 -12.04
CA ARG A 3 -0.68 -0.88 -11.37
C ARG A 3 0.14 -2.17 -11.39
N GLU A 4 0.77 -2.48 -12.50
CA GLU A 4 1.53 -3.73 -12.62
C GLU A 4 2.74 -3.72 -11.71
N GLU A 5 3.42 -2.60 -11.62
CA GLU A 5 4.57 -2.43 -10.73
C GLU A 5 4.16 -2.61 -9.27
N LEU A 6 3.06 -1.96 -8.87
CA LEU A 6 2.58 -2.09 -7.50
C LEU A 6 2.16 -3.53 -7.19
N ASN A 7 1.45 -4.18 -8.10
CA ASN A 7 1.05 -5.57 -7.92
C ASN A 7 2.25 -6.50 -7.77
N GLU A 8 3.32 -6.23 -8.49
CA GLU A 8 4.55 -7.02 -8.39
C GLU A 8 5.18 -6.88 -7.00
N TRP A 9 5.23 -5.66 -6.48
CA TRP A 9 5.71 -5.44 -5.12
C TRP A 9 4.87 -6.15 -4.08
N ILE A 10 3.55 -6.05 -4.19
CA ILE A 10 2.61 -6.70 -3.26
C ILE A 10 2.79 -8.21 -3.29
N ARG A 11 3.04 -8.78 -4.45
CA ARG A 11 3.24 -10.22 -4.60
C ARG A 11 4.46 -10.73 -3.86
N ARG A 12 5.47 -9.89 -3.69
CA ARG A 12 6.72 -10.25 -3.02
C ARG A 12 6.60 -10.28 -1.50
N GLY A 13 5.55 -9.71 -0.94
CA GLY A 13 5.32 -9.68 0.50
C GLY A 13 4.97 -8.29 1.02
N PRO A 14 5.05 -8.08 2.34
CA PRO A 14 4.71 -6.80 2.92
C PRO A 14 5.56 -5.66 2.37
N ILE A 15 4.92 -4.54 2.09
CA ILE A 15 5.60 -3.35 1.57
C ILE A 15 5.14 -2.11 2.31
N ARG A 16 5.97 -1.08 2.22
CA ARG A 16 5.63 0.27 2.65
C ARG A 16 5.70 1.19 1.45
N SER A 17 4.64 1.92 1.19
CA SER A 17 4.60 2.93 0.15
C SER A 17 4.64 4.31 0.77
N THR A 18 5.48 5.19 0.22
CA THR A 18 5.59 6.58 0.66
C THR A 18 5.00 7.46 -0.42
N MET A 19 4.10 8.35 -0.02
CA MET A 19 3.45 9.30 -0.93
C MET A 19 4.33 10.55 -1.10
N ASN A 20 4.04 11.34 -2.13
CA ASN A 20 4.74 12.61 -2.36
C ASN A 20 4.63 13.55 -1.16
N SER A 21 3.56 13.45 -0.38
CA SER A 21 3.37 14.25 0.84
C SER A 21 4.28 13.84 1.99
N GLY A 22 4.94 12.70 1.88
CA GLY A 22 5.71 12.11 2.98
C GLY A 22 4.92 11.10 3.81
N ASP A 23 3.61 11.03 3.60
CA ASP A 23 2.79 10.01 4.30
C ASP A 23 3.14 8.62 3.82
N THR A 24 3.01 7.66 4.73
CA THR A 24 3.29 6.26 4.40
C THR A 24 2.06 5.39 4.62
N VAL A 25 2.01 4.30 3.88
CA VAL A 25 1.00 3.27 4.08
C VAL A 25 1.67 1.91 3.97
N ASP A 26 1.36 1.03 4.91
CA ASP A 26 1.86 -0.34 4.90
C ASP A 26 0.81 -1.25 4.32
N ILE A 27 1.19 -2.02 3.31
CA ILE A 27 0.35 -3.05 2.71
C ILE A 27 0.96 -4.38 3.13
N LEU A 28 0.34 -5.00 4.12
CA LEU A 28 0.90 -6.19 4.75
C LEU A 28 0.55 -7.47 4.01
N ASN A 29 -0.54 -7.44 3.25
CA ASN A 29 -1.07 -8.63 2.60
C ASN A 29 -1.91 -8.21 1.41
N ARG A 30 -1.90 -9.02 0.36
CA ARG A 30 -2.72 -8.76 -0.82
C ARG A 30 -4.21 -8.63 -0.50
N GLU A 31 -4.68 -9.30 0.55
CA GLU A 31 -6.07 -9.24 0.96
C GLU A 31 -6.48 -7.88 1.49
N PHE A 32 -5.53 -7.05 1.86
CA PHE A 32 -5.79 -5.72 2.43
C PHE A 32 -5.74 -4.59 1.39
N VAL A 33 -5.64 -4.94 0.12
CA VAL A 33 -5.51 -3.91 -0.92
C VAL A 33 -6.28 -4.30 -2.17
N THR A 34 -6.92 -3.31 -2.77
CA THR A 34 -7.52 -3.42 -4.10
C THR A 34 -6.84 -2.38 -4.99
N VAL A 35 -6.25 -2.84 -6.08
CA VAL A 35 -5.51 -1.96 -6.99
C VAL A 35 -6.26 -1.82 -8.30
N SER A 36 -6.54 -0.57 -8.68
CA SER A 36 -7.08 -0.26 -9.99
C SER A 36 -5.98 0.39 -10.84
N SER A 37 -6.32 0.78 -12.05
CA SER A 37 -5.35 1.44 -12.93
C SER A 37 -4.91 2.81 -12.40
N MET A 38 -5.66 3.42 -11.51
CA MET A 38 -5.41 4.78 -11.04
C MET A 38 -5.15 4.91 -9.55
N ALA A 39 -5.61 3.95 -8.76
CA ALA A 39 -5.55 4.09 -7.31
C ALA A 39 -5.45 2.73 -6.61
N ALA A 40 -4.98 2.76 -5.38
CA ALA A 40 -5.00 1.61 -4.49
C ALA A 40 -5.88 1.94 -3.29
N ALA A 41 -6.84 1.06 -2.99
CA ALA A 41 -7.65 1.15 -1.80
C ALA A 41 -7.08 0.17 -0.78
N VAL A 42 -6.56 0.70 0.31
CA VAL A 42 -5.87 -0.10 1.33
C VAL A 42 -6.69 -0.15 2.61
N LEU A 43 -6.89 -1.34 3.13
CA LEU A 43 -7.55 -1.53 4.41
C LEU A 43 -6.51 -1.30 5.51
N VAL A 44 -6.68 -0.24 6.27
CA VAL A 44 -5.75 0.14 7.34
C VAL A 44 -6.42 0.10 8.69
N ARG A 45 -5.68 -0.35 9.68
CA ARG A 45 -6.13 -0.31 11.06
C ARG A 45 -5.85 1.08 11.63
N CYS A 46 -6.89 1.73 12.11
CA CYS A 46 -6.81 3.07 12.69
C CYS A 46 -6.52 3.01 14.19
N GLU A 47 -6.21 4.16 14.78
CA GLU A 47 -5.87 4.26 16.21
C GLU A 47 -6.97 3.75 17.12
N ASP A 48 -8.23 3.88 16.70
CA ASP A 48 -9.38 3.40 17.46
C ASP A 48 -9.59 1.89 17.36
N GLY A 49 -8.71 1.19 16.65
CA GLY A 49 -8.82 -0.25 16.45
C GLY A 49 -9.70 -0.66 15.28
N GLU A 50 -10.40 0.29 14.68
CA GLU A 50 -11.26 0.01 13.53
C GLU A 50 -10.46 -0.05 12.23
N TYR A 51 -10.93 -0.86 11.27
CA TYR A 51 -10.35 -0.91 9.95
C TYR A 51 -11.12 0.01 9.02
N ARG A 52 -10.39 0.78 8.23
CA ARG A 52 -10.99 1.67 7.22
C ARG A 52 -10.23 1.58 5.94
N HIS A 53 -10.93 1.76 4.83
CA HIS A 53 -10.29 1.87 3.53
C HIS A 53 -9.77 3.27 3.33
N LYS A 54 -8.52 3.37 2.90
CA LYS A 54 -7.94 4.65 2.45
C LYS A 54 -7.55 4.49 1.01
N VAL A 55 -7.86 5.48 0.19
CA VAL A 55 -7.57 5.44 -1.24
C VAL A 55 -6.39 6.34 -1.54
N PHE A 56 -5.40 5.77 -2.22
CA PHE A 56 -4.17 6.47 -2.58
C PHE A 56 -4.04 6.47 -4.10
N PRO A 57 -4.03 7.65 -4.75
CA PRO A 57 -3.76 7.69 -6.18
C PRO A 57 -2.37 7.16 -6.48
N LEU A 58 -2.23 6.30 -7.49
CA LEU A 58 -0.94 5.69 -7.81
C LEU A 58 0.11 6.74 -8.19
N VAL A 59 -0.30 7.82 -8.84
CA VAL A 59 0.62 8.87 -9.24
C VAL A 59 1.28 9.59 -8.07
N THR A 60 0.72 9.50 -6.86
CA THR A 60 1.29 10.14 -5.66
C THR A 60 2.26 9.23 -4.92
N MET A 61 2.37 7.97 -5.31
CA MET A 61 3.30 7.04 -4.70
C MET A 61 4.70 7.28 -5.26
N SER A 62 5.62 7.76 -4.43
CA SER A 62 6.96 8.12 -4.84
C SER A 62 8.01 7.09 -4.51
N LYS A 63 7.72 6.21 -3.54
CA LYS A 63 8.70 5.22 -3.07
C LYS A 63 7.96 4.00 -2.55
N VAL A 64 8.49 2.84 -2.88
CA VAL A 64 8.03 1.56 -2.31
C VAL A 64 9.24 0.82 -1.77
N GLU A 65 9.12 0.27 -0.58
CA GLU A 65 10.18 -0.54 0.00
C GLU A 65 9.61 -1.83 0.56
N GLN A 66 10.37 -2.90 0.45
CA GLN A 66 10.00 -4.18 0.99
C GLN A 66 10.17 -4.15 2.50
N LEU A 67 9.14 -4.54 3.24
CA LEU A 67 9.26 -4.74 4.68
C LEU A 67 9.77 -6.15 4.92
N GLU A 68 10.65 -6.30 5.92
CA GLU A 68 11.09 -7.62 6.29
C GLU A 68 9.95 -8.38 6.94
N ALA A 69 9.74 -9.60 6.46
CA ALA A 69 8.79 -10.48 7.11
C ALA A 69 9.33 -10.83 8.49
N ALA A 70 8.50 -10.70 9.50
CA ALA A 70 8.86 -11.15 10.84
C ALA A 70 9.03 -12.67 10.80
N THR A 71 10.18 -13.12 11.14
CA THR A 71 10.47 -14.55 11.20
C THR A 71 10.40 -15.04 12.63
#